data_0495045b4c44a9eb0625d6fc8024435d
#
_entry.id   0495045b4c44a9eb0625d6fc8024435d
#
_cell.length_a   1.000
_cell.length_b   1.000
_cell.length_c   1.000
_cell.angle_alpha   90.00
_cell.angle_beta   90.00
_cell.angle_gamma   90.00
#
_symmetry.space_group_name_H-M   'P 1'
#
loop_
_entity.id
_entity.type
_entity.pdbx_description
1 polymer ?
#
loop_
_entity_poly.entity_id
_entity_poly.type
_entity_poly.pdbx_seq_one_letter_code
_entity_poly.pdbx_strand_id
1 'polypeptide(L)'
;ALDGATTVGDGGTITYQWYRAAAADQTNGTQIHGETAATYTPDTSAVGTYYYYVIATNTKADATGKTTASTTSNIATITVTAKPVTYTVSYDWGTDFPDGETLPSDSREYQSVQDAEATMDTTYTASSTSTAQKDGKDGTWTFSGWTATVEGTVVKFTGEWIFMETIKVNAAKPAAITLTDANYTVGDSATALNGETTAADGGEITYQWYEATSKDDQNGTLLEGKTTP
;
A
#
# COMPACT_ATOMS: atom_id res chain seq x y z
N ALA A 1 27.41 31.01 7.83
CA ALA A 1 27.65 32.45 7.76
C ALA A 1 28.89 32.74 6.91
N LEU A 2 28.89 33.89 6.21
CA LEU A 2 30.08 34.46 5.59
C LEU A 2 30.86 35.22 6.61
N ASP A 3 32.18 35.17 6.57
CA ASP A 3 33.07 35.84 7.50
C ASP A 3 33.93 36.89 6.75
N GLY A 4 33.76 38.14 7.11
CA GLY A 4 34.49 39.28 6.55
C GLY A 4 35.42 39.93 7.57
N ALA A 5 35.67 39.30 8.72
CA ALA A 5 36.51 39.84 9.78
C ALA A 5 37.90 40.20 9.25
N THR A 6 38.37 41.36 9.60
CA THR A 6 39.74 41.84 9.30
C THR A 6 40.29 42.63 10.47
N THR A 7 41.58 42.94 10.45
CA THR A 7 42.28 43.69 11.49
C THR A 7 43.07 44.89 10.91
N VAL A 8 43.27 45.90 11.72
CA VAL A 8 44.17 47.02 11.41
C VAL A 8 45.26 47.16 12.49
N GLY A 9 46.46 47.56 12.10
CA GLY A 9 47.59 47.74 13.01
C GLY A 9 47.70 49.14 13.61
N ASP A 10 46.86 50.10 13.25
CA ASP A 10 46.94 51.51 13.64
C ASP A 10 46.09 51.88 14.87
N GLY A 11 45.32 50.89 15.41
CA GLY A 11 44.41 51.09 16.55
C GLY A 11 43.12 51.79 16.18
N GLY A 12 42.78 51.91 14.89
CA GLY A 12 41.49 52.43 14.42
C GLY A 12 40.34 51.50 14.67
N THR A 13 39.13 51.94 14.40
CA THR A 13 37.88 51.17 14.54
C THR A 13 37.42 50.67 13.16
N ILE A 14 37.14 49.37 13.05
CA ILE A 14 36.63 48.78 11.81
C ILE A 14 35.10 48.72 11.88
N THR A 15 34.47 49.17 10.79
CA THR A 15 33.03 48.95 10.51
C THR A 15 32.86 48.19 9.24
N TYR A 16 31.76 47.44 9.12
CA TYR A 16 31.47 46.60 7.99
C TYR A 16 30.16 46.98 7.34
N GLN A 17 30.05 46.76 6.05
CA GLN A 17 28.78 46.83 5.28
C GLN A 17 28.77 45.75 4.24
N TRP A 18 27.74 44.89 4.27
CA TRP A 18 27.52 43.82 3.31
C TRP A 18 26.74 44.30 2.11
N TYR A 19 27.04 43.69 0.98
CA TYR A 19 26.43 43.96 -0.32
C TYR A 19 26.07 42.68 -1.05
N ARG A 20 24.99 42.73 -1.83
CA ARG A 20 24.61 41.71 -2.80
C ARG A 20 25.05 42.17 -4.20
N ALA A 21 25.95 41.42 -4.83
CA ALA A 21 26.42 41.68 -6.17
C ALA A 21 25.45 41.09 -7.22
N ALA A 22 25.39 41.70 -8.40
CA ALA A 22 24.60 41.21 -9.50
C ALA A 22 25.26 39.99 -10.22
N ALA A 23 26.61 39.92 -10.17
CA ALA A 23 27.38 38.85 -10.80
C ALA A 23 28.66 38.57 -9.99
N ALA A 24 29.33 37.45 -10.29
CA ALA A 24 30.53 36.97 -9.57
C ALA A 24 31.77 37.92 -9.71
N ASP A 25 31.77 38.82 -10.63
CA ASP A 25 32.90 39.71 -10.92
C ASP A 25 32.62 41.20 -10.68
N GLN A 26 31.48 41.53 -10.05
CA GLN A 26 31.03 42.91 -9.89
C GLN A 26 30.90 43.30 -8.42
N THR A 27 31.66 44.32 -8.01
CA THR A 27 31.60 44.89 -6.64
C THR A 27 30.76 46.17 -6.55
N ASN A 28 29.88 46.42 -7.51
CA ASN A 28 28.92 47.55 -7.56
C ASN A 28 27.51 47.13 -7.13
N GLY A 29 27.39 46.13 -6.23
CA GLY A 29 26.16 45.57 -5.79
C GLY A 29 25.30 46.49 -4.91
N THR A 30 24.12 46.01 -4.57
CA THR A 30 23.18 46.71 -3.68
C THR A 30 23.53 46.43 -2.22
N GLN A 31 23.58 47.51 -1.42
CA GLN A 31 23.77 47.42 0.01
C GLN A 31 22.68 46.60 0.68
N ILE A 32 23.07 45.67 1.55
CA ILE A 32 22.14 44.96 2.43
C ILE A 32 21.93 45.77 3.69
N HIS A 33 20.77 46.44 3.78
CA HIS A 33 20.48 47.38 4.83
C HIS A 33 20.50 46.71 6.24
N GLY A 34 21.26 47.31 7.17
CA GLY A 34 21.40 46.83 8.53
C GLY A 34 22.46 45.77 8.74
N GLU A 35 23.02 45.17 7.67
CA GLU A 35 24.06 44.14 7.79
C GLU A 35 25.44 44.76 7.92
N THR A 36 25.79 45.10 9.20
CA THR A 36 27.01 45.80 9.55
C THR A 36 27.93 45.03 10.52
N ALA A 37 27.63 43.75 10.77
CA ALA A 37 28.49 42.87 11.54
C ALA A 37 29.65 42.33 10.69
N ALA A 38 30.72 41.83 11.32
CA ALA A 38 31.83 41.19 10.65
C ALA A 38 31.37 39.91 9.88
N THR A 39 30.30 39.27 10.35
CA THR A 39 29.73 38.08 9.73
C THR A 39 28.32 38.37 9.15
N TYR A 40 27.97 37.67 8.09
CA TYR A 40 26.65 37.74 7.46
C TYR A 40 26.11 36.32 7.13
N THR A 41 24.84 36.08 7.46
CA THR A 41 24.18 34.82 7.14
C THR A 41 23.20 35.06 6.00
N PRO A 42 23.52 34.58 4.76
CA PRO A 42 22.64 34.70 3.61
C PRO A 42 21.30 33.98 3.84
N ASP A 43 20.22 34.53 3.28
CA ASP A 43 18.93 33.87 3.19
C ASP A 43 19.02 32.69 2.21
N THR A 44 18.49 31.53 2.62
CA THR A 44 18.44 30.30 1.83
C THR A 44 17.00 29.85 1.53
N SER A 45 16.03 30.73 1.64
CA SER A 45 14.61 30.43 1.41
C SER A 45 14.24 30.21 -0.05
N ALA A 46 15.04 30.75 -0.98
CA ALA A 46 14.80 30.62 -2.42
C ALA A 46 15.98 29.95 -3.13
N VAL A 47 15.65 29.06 -4.08
CA VAL A 47 16.64 28.41 -4.97
C VAL A 47 17.29 29.45 -5.86
N GLY A 48 18.61 29.38 -5.99
CA GLY A 48 19.33 30.30 -6.86
C GLY A 48 20.82 30.38 -6.53
N THR A 49 21.52 31.20 -7.32
CA THR A 49 22.92 31.55 -7.08
C THR A 49 23.01 33.01 -6.71
N TYR A 50 23.64 33.31 -5.59
CA TYR A 50 23.73 34.63 -5.00
C TYR A 50 25.17 34.97 -4.77
N TYR A 51 25.50 36.27 -4.92
CA TYR A 51 26.83 36.81 -4.84
C TYR A 51 26.90 37.85 -3.73
N TYR A 52 27.85 37.76 -2.82
CA TYR A 52 27.99 38.69 -1.71
C TYR A 52 29.43 39.16 -1.55
N TYR A 53 29.60 40.37 -1.11
CA TYR A 53 30.87 40.92 -0.68
C TYR A 53 30.67 41.87 0.48
N VAL A 54 31.75 42.16 1.23
CA VAL A 54 31.75 43.09 2.35
C VAL A 54 32.77 44.18 2.09
N ILE A 55 32.44 45.42 2.47
CA ILE A 55 33.37 46.54 2.58
C ILE A 55 33.67 46.76 4.04
N ALA A 56 34.95 46.66 4.42
CA ALA A 56 35.46 46.99 5.75
C ALA A 56 36.08 48.38 5.71
N THR A 57 35.67 49.24 6.60
CA THR A 57 36.18 50.61 6.68
C THR A 57 36.85 50.83 8.03
N ASN A 58 38.11 51.12 8.05
CA ASN A 58 38.87 51.57 9.19
C ASN A 58 38.69 53.07 9.41
N THR A 59 38.35 53.49 10.61
CA THR A 59 38.28 54.90 11.03
C THR A 59 39.30 55.18 12.14
N LYS A 60 40.23 56.08 11.89
CA LYS A 60 41.24 56.54 12.83
C LYS A 60 41.09 58.04 12.99
N ALA A 61 40.42 58.48 14.05
CA ALA A 61 40.03 59.88 14.26
C ALA A 61 41.22 60.86 14.47
N ASP A 62 42.31 60.34 15.02
CA ASP A 62 43.54 61.10 15.32
C ASP A 62 44.60 60.97 14.20
N ALA A 63 44.24 60.47 13.02
CA ALA A 63 45.12 60.43 11.87
C ALA A 63 45.43 61.84 11.34
N THR A 64 46.68 62.11 11.00
CA THR A 64 47.15 63.40 10.45
C THR A 64 46.88 63.56 8.96
N GLY A 65 46.37 62.53 8.31
CA GLY A 65 46.00 62.47 6.88
C GLY A 65 44.54 62.06 6.69
N LYS A 66 44.31 61.02 5.86
CA LYS A 66 42.98 60.44 5.74
C LYS A 66 42.52 59.73 6.99
N THR A 67 41.39 60.11 7.54
CA THR A 67 40.81 59.50 8.75
C THR A 67 40.08 58.19 8.50
N THR A 68 39.81 57.84 7.22
CA THR A 68 39.16 56.59 6.83
C THR A 68 39.87 55.89 5.68
N ALA A 69 39.92 54.58 5.72
CA ALA A 69 40.40 53.72 4.64
C ALA A 69 39.52 52.48 4.54
N SER A 70 39.14 52.11 3.33
CA SER A 70 38.26 50.98 3.10
C SER A 70 38.92 49.91 2.23
N THR A 71 38.55 48.64 2.44
CA THR A 71 38.89 47.51 1.61
C THR A 71 37.63 46.74 1.25
N THR A 72 37.57 46.19 0.04
CA THR A 72 36.49 45.35 -0.42
C THR A 72 36.96 43.90 -0.50
N SER A 73 36.19 42.97 0.03
CA SER A 73 36.49 41.53 -0.05
C SER A 73 36.37 41.03 -1.49
N ASN A 74 36.86 39.81 -1.75
CA ASN A 74 36.42 39.06 -2.93
C ASN A 74 34.92 38.73 -2.81
N ILE A 75 34.33 38.30 -3.93
CA ILE A 75 32.91 37.94 -4.01
C ILE A 75 32.76 36.47 -3.58
N ALA A 76 31.90 36.22 -2.61
CA ALA A 76 31.47 34.89 -2.22
C ALA A 76 30.25 34.48 -3.07
N THR A 77 30.27 33.27 -3.60
CA THR A 77 29.15 32.66 -4.32
C THR A 77 28.44 31.69 -3.41
N ILE A 78 27.14 31.88 -3.24
CA ILE A 78 26.26 30.98 -2.47
C ILE A 78 25.23 30.38 -3.44
N THR A 79 25.22 29.04 -3.53
CA THR A 79 24.25 28.30 -4.32
C THR A 79 23.25 27.62 -3.40
N VAL A 80 21.99 27.93 -3.58
CA VAL A 80 20.86 27.27 -2.88
C VAL A 80 20.17 26.37 -3.88
N THR A 81 20.17 25.08 -3.61
CA THR A 81 19.51 24.06 -4.41
C THR A 81 18.18 23.65 -3.78
N ALA A 82 17.24 23.20 -4.62
CA ALA A 82 15.99 22.64 -4.10
C ALA A 82 16.29 21.41 -3.20
N LYS A 83 15.54 21.30 -2.10
CA LYS A 83 15.57 20.08 -1.30
C LYS A 83 15.03 18.93 -2.16
N PRO A 84 15.71 17.80 -2.27
CA PRO A 84 15.18 16.63 -2.96
C PRO A 84 13.81 16.24 -2.40
N VAL A 85 12.86 15.97 -3.30
CA VAL A 85 11.58 15.35 -2.92
C VAL A 85 11.84 13.86 -2.74
N THR A 86 11.41 13.31 -1.61
CA THR A 86 11.43 11.87 -1.36
C THR A 86 10.02 11.32 -1.32
N TYR A 87 9.86 10.07 -1.71
CA TYR A 87 8.61 9.33 -1.74
C TYR A 87 8.63 8.21 -0.70
N THR A 88 7.48 7.91 -0.12
CA THR A 88 7.29 6.77 0.78
C THR A 88 6.26 5.82 0.20
N VAL A 89 6.24 4.59 0.72
CA VAL A 89 5.30 3.55 0.31
C VAL A 89 4.32 3.28 1.45
N SER A 90 3.06 3.04 1.11
CA SER A 90 2.04 2.54 2.02
C SER A 90 1.24 1.41 1.38
N TYR A 91 0.76 0.47 2.20
CA TYR A 91 -0.10 -0.62 1.78
C TYR A 91 -1.48 -0.50 2.43
N ASP A 92 -2.52 -0.91 1.71
CA ASP A 92 -3.91 -0.89 2.16
C ASP A 92 -4.65 -2.08 1.53
N TRP A 93 -5.48 -2.80 2.30
CA TRP A 93 -6.27 -3.91 1.76
C TRP A 93 -7.47 -3.47 0.92
N GLY A 94 -7.83 -2.18 0.92
CA GLY A 94 -9.06 -1.71 0.32
C GLY A 94 -10.28 -1.94 1.22
N THR A 95 -11.44 -2.15 0.62
CA THR A 95 -12.71 -2.23 1.35
C THR A 95 -13.21 -3.65 1.60
N ASP A 96 -12.77 -4.61 0.79
CA ASP A 96 -13.26 -6.00 0.79
C ASP A 96 -12.07 -6.95 0.82
N PHE A 97 -11.79 -7.54 1.97
CA PHE A 97 -10.68 -8.49 2.16
C PHE A 97 -10.97 -9.43 3.33
N PRO A 98 -10.30 -10.60 3.41
CA PRO A 98 -10.47 -11.55 4.52
C PRO A 98 -9.84 -11.03 5.82
N ASP A 99 -10.45 -11.39 6.95
CA ASP A 99 -9.90 -11.10 8.27
C ASP A 99 -8.58 -11.84 8.51
N GLY A 100 -7.67 -11.22 9.28
CA GLY A 100 -6.43 -11.84 9.73
C GLY A 100 -5.23 -11.66 8.79
N GLU A 101 -5.39 -11.02 7.65
CA GLU A 101 -4.28 -10.70 6.75
C GLU A 101 -3.40 -9.58 7.30
N THR A 102 -2.08 -9.71 7.11
CA THR A 102 -1.10 -8.71 7.55
C THR A 102 -0.58 -7.94 6.35
N LEU A 103 -0.70 -6.60 6.40
CA LEU A 103 -0.16 -5.72 5.36
C LEU A 103 1.37 -5.79 5.30
N PRO A 104 1.94 -5.82 4.10
CA PRO A 104 3.36 -5.54 3.92
C PRO A 104 3.71 -4.15 4.47
N SER A 105 4.95 -3.95 4.84
CA SER A 105 5.45 -2.65 5.31
C SER A 105 6.76 -2.28 4.65
N ASP A 106 6.90 -1.01 4.30
CA ASP A 106 8.14 -0.44 3.81
C ASP A 106 8.35 0.92 4.46
N SER A 107 9.48 1.11 5.14
CA SER A 107 9.85 2.34 5.83
C SER A 107 10.94 3.15 5.12
N ARG A 108 11.33 2.75 3.90
CA ARG A 108 12.37 3.41 3.11
C ARG A 108 11.83 4.67 2.44
N GLU A 109 12.75 5.57 2.13
CA GLU A 109 12.48 6.73 1.29
C GLU A 109 13.09 6.53 -0.11
N TYR A 110 12.39 6.98 -1.13
CA TYR A 110 12.74 6.80 -2.54
C TYR A 110 12.91 8.15 -3.22
N GLN A 111 13.81 8.24 -4.20
CA GLN A 111 14.08 9.48 -4.93
C GLN A 111 13.14 9.72 -6.10
N SER A 112 12.36 8.72 -6.50
CA SER A 112 11.37 8.82 -7.56
C SER A 112 10.14 7.96 -7.27
N VAL A 113 9.03 8.28 -7.94
CA VAL A 113 7.81 7.44 -7.95
C VAL A 113 8.12 6.06 -8.49
N GLN A 114 8.90 5.96 -9.58
CA GLN A 114 9.25 4.69 -10.22
C GLN A 114 10.03 3.77 -9.28
N ASP A 115 10.98 4.32 -8.50
CA ASP A 115 11.73 3.52 -7.53
C ASP A 115 10.82 3.02 -6.41
N ALA A 116 9.85 3.83 -5.96
CA ALA A 116 8.87 3.45 -4.96
C ALA A 116 7.89 2.38 -5.51
N GLU A 117 7.37 2.55 -6.73
CA GLU A 117 6.49 1.58 -7.40
C GLU A 117 7.17 0.23 -7.63
N ALA A 118 8.48 0.23 -7.93
CA ALA A 118 9.26 -0.99 -8.13
C ALA A 118 9.40 -1.85 -6.86
N THR A 119 9.01 -1.32 -5.68
CA THR A 119 9.05 -2.06 -4.41
C THR A 119 7.75 -2.79 -4.09
N MET A 120 6.75 -2.70 -4.97
CA MET A 120 5.49 -3.42 -4.80
C MET A 120 5.74 -4.90 -4.48
N ASP A 121 5.15 -5.40 -3.39
CA ASP A 121 5.34 -6.79 -2.98
C ASP A 121 4.57 -7.74 -3.91
N THR A 122 5.24 -8.16 -4.97
CA THR A 122 4.71 -9.15 -5.94
C THR A 122 4.79 -10.59 -5.43
N THR A 123 5.39 -10.80 -4.26
CA THR A 123 5.56 -12.13 -3.67
C THR A 123 4.54 -12.41 -2.57
N TYR A 124 3.70 -11.42 -2.25
CA TYR A 124 2.66 -11.59 -1.24
C TYR A 124 1.75 -12.77 -1.59
N THR A 125 1.54 -13.64 -0.61
CA THR A 125 0.63 -14.79 -0.67
C THR A 125 -0.34 -14.67 0.48
N ALA A 126 -1.65 -14.79 0.20
CA ALA A 126 -2.68 -14.80 1.23
C ALA A 126 -2.45 -15.92 2.25
N SER A 127 -2.60 -15.62 3.54
CA SER A 127 -2.41 -16.58 4.63
C SER A 127 -3.56 -17.58 4.72
N SER A 128 -4.75 -17.27 4.23
CA SER A 128 -5.91 -18.14 4.27
C SER A 128 -6.49 -18.42 2.89
N THR A 129 -6.39 -19.68 2.48
CA THR A 129 -7.18 -20.24 1.35
C THR A 129 -8.40 -21.02 1.85
N SER A 130 -8.64 -21.08 3.16
CA SER A 130 -9.71 -21.87 3.76
C SER A 130 -11.00 -21.07 3.90
N THR A 131 -12.11 -21.80 3.89
CA THR A 131 -13.50 -21.37 4.04
C THR A 131 -13.67 -20.08 4.84
N ALA A 132 -13.75 -18.96 4.13
CA ALA A 132 -14.08 -17.66 4.69
C ALA A 132 -15.57 -17.37 4.45
N GLN A 133 -16.12 -16.46 5.21
CA GLN A 133 -17.49 -15.97 5.01
C GLN A 133 -17.47 -14.52 4.53
N LYS A 134 -18.31 -14.21 3.55
CA LYS A 134 -18.67 -12.84 3.18
C LYS A 134 -20.18 -12.74 3.14
N ASP A 135 -20.74 -11.78 3.88
CA ASP A 135 -22.19 -11.53 3.96
C ASP A 135 -23.01 -12.79 4.35
N GLY A 136 -22.47 -13.65 5.21
CA GLY A 136 -23.09 -14.88 5.64
C GLY A 136 -23.01 -16.04 4.65
N LYS A 137 -22.24 -15.92 3.58
CA LYS A 137 -22.02 -16.96 2.57
C LYS A 137 -20.64 -17.58 2.72
N ASP A 138 -20.57 -18.89 2.64
CA ASP A 138 -19.30 -19.60 2.64
C ASP A 138 -18.63 -19.43 1.27
N GLY A 139 -17.30 -19.26 1.25
CA GLY A 139 -16.56 -19.09 0.01
C GLY A 139 -15.05 -19.06 0.21
N THR A 140 -14.35 -18.67 -0.83
CA THR A 140 -12.89 -18.58 -0.82
C THR A 140 -12.47 -17.19 -1.30
N TRP A 141 -11.59 -16.53 -0.56
CA TRP A 141 -10.92 -15.32 -0.96
C TRP A 141 -9.66 -15.63 -1.79
N THR A 142 -9.46 -14.89 -2.85
CA THR A 142 -8.25 -14.97 -3.66
C THR A 142 -7.68 -13.56 -3.81
N PHE A 143 -6.42 -13.39 -3.44
CA PHE A 143 -5.69 -12.15 -3.69
C PHE A 143 -5.33 -12.07 -5.17
N SER A 144 -5.70 -10.98 -5.86
CA SER A 144 -5.46 -10.79 -7.29
C SER A 144 -4.29 -9.87 -7.59
N GLY A 145 -3.80 -9.12 -6.62
CA GLY A 145 -2.63 -8.26 -6.78
C GLY A 145 -2.77 -6.90 -6.10
N TRP A 146 -1.82 -6.02 -6.37
CA TRP A 146 -1.78 -4.65 -5.89
C TRP A 146 -2.02 -3.67 -7.03
N THR A 147 -2.79 -2.62 -6.77
CA THR A 147 -2.91 -1.45 -7.64
C THR A 147 -2.19 -0.27 -7.00
N ALA A 148 -1.30 0.39 -7.75
CA ALA A 148 -0.56 1.55 -7.28
C ALA A 148 -1.29 2.86 -7.60
N THR A 149 -1.33 3.78 -6.63
CA THR A 149 -1.77 5.17 -6.80
C THR A 149 -0.78 6.12 -6.13
N VAL A 150 -0.64 7.34 -6.66
CA VAL A 150 0.28 8.34 -6.11
C VAL A 150 -0.52 9.48 -5.51
N GLU A 151 -0.34 9.71 -4.21
CA GLU A 151 -0.98 10.76 -3.44
C GLU A 151 0.10 11.68 -2.81
N GLY A 152 0.39 12.79 -3.48
CA GLY A 152 1.49 13.68 -3.06
C GLY A 152 2.85 12.99 -3.14
N THR A 153 3.46 12.69 -2.00
CA THR A 153 4.74 11.98 -1.91
C THR A 153 4.59 10.53 -1.39
N VAL A 154 3.37 10.01 -1.38
CA VAL A 154 3.10 8.63 -0.98
C VAL A 154 2.69 7.81 -2.20
N VAL A 155 3.36 6.70 -2.44
CA VAL A 155 2.92 5.64 -3.36
C VAL A 155 2.13 4.64 -2.53
N LYS A 156 0.83 4.59 -2.77
CA LYS A 156 -0.10 3.70 -2.08
C LYS A 156 -0.38 2.47 -2.93
N PHE A 157 -0.13 1.29 -2.38
CA PHE A 157 -0.52 0.01 -2.95
C PHE A 157 -1.83 -0.46 -2.30
N THR A 158 -2.87 -0.58 -3.09
CA THR A 158 -4.18 -1.09 -2.64
C THR A 158 -4.34 -2.53 -3.13
N GLY A 159 -4.61 -3.44 -2.21
CA GLY A 159 -4.83 -4.86 -2.50
C GLY A 159 -6.18 -5.10 -3.16
N GLU A 160 -6.21 -6.00 -4.14
CA GLU A 160 -7.42 -6.44 -4.80
C GLU A 160 -7.73 -7.88 -4.43
N TRP A 161 -8.96 -8.12 -3.96
CA TRP A 161 -9.42 -9.41 -3.49
C TRP A 161 -10.68 -9.85 -4.24
N ILE A 162 -10.77 -11.13 -4.54
CA ILE A 162 -11.92 -11.75 -5.19
C ILE A 162 -12.50 -12.79 -4.24
N PHE A 163 -13.79 -12.65 -3.91
CA PHE A 163 -14.53 -13.66 -3.17
C PHE A 163 -15.30 -14.56 -4.13
N MET A 164 -15.07 -15.87 -4.04
CA MET A 164 -15.83 -16.89 -4.76
C MET A 164 -16.72 -17.65 -3.79
N GLU A 165 -18.05 -17.49 -3.92
CA GLU A 165 -19.03 -18.21 -3.12
C GLU A 165 -19.00 -19.72 -3.41
N THR A 166 -19.00 -20.53 -2.35
CA THR A 166 -19.14 -21.99 -2.47
C THR A 166 -20.62 -22.36 -2.59
N ILE A 167 -21.03 -22.75 -3.76
CA ILE A 167 -22.40 -23.24 -3.99
C ILE A 167 -22.52 -24.67 -3.43
N LYS A 168 -23.32 -24.85 -2.37
CA LYS A 168 -23.68 -26.16 -1.84
C LYS A 168 -24.86 -26.69 -2.65
N VAL A 169 -24.64 -27.73 -3.43
CA VAL A 169 -25.69 -28.46 -4.13
C VAL A 169 -26.07 -29.66 -3.29
N ASN A 170 -27.29 -29.70 -2.79
CA ASN A 170 -27.81 -30.88 -2.07
C ASN A 170 -28.22 -31.93 -3.10
N ALA A 171 -28.02 -33.20 -2.76
CA ALA A 171 -28.50 -34.32 -3.58
C ALA A 171 -30.03 -34.22 -3.77
N ALA A 172 -30.49 -34.46 -4.97
CA ALA A 172 -31.90 -34.47 -5.29
C ALA A 172 -32.58 -35.73 -4.68
N LYS A 173 -33.80 -35.54 -4.15
CA LYS A 173 -34.59 -36.69 -3.69
C LYS A 173 -34.90 -37.57 -4.90
N PRO A 174 -34.70 -38.93 -4.82
CA PRO A 174 -35.11 -39.83 -5.88
C PRO A 174 -36.60 -39.72 -6.21
N ALA A 175 -36.94 -40.04 -7.44
CA ALA A 175 -38.34 -40.14 -7.86
C ALA A 175 -39.11 -41.16 -7.02
N ALA A 176 -40.40 -40.95 -6.86
CA ALA A 176 -41.23 -41.87 -6.08
C ALA A 176 -41.22 -43.27 -6.70
N ILE A 177 -41.01 -44.27 -5.89
CA ILE A 177 -41.11 -45.68 -6.27
C ILE A 177 -42.52 -46.13 -6.00
N THR A 178 -43.14 -46.81 -6.98
CA THR A 178 -44.49 -47.39 -6.86
C THR A 178 -44.39 -48.90 -7.10
N LEU A 179 -44.67 -49.70 -6.08
CA LEU A 179 -44.75 -51.14 -6.20
C LEU A 179 -46.18 -51.55 -6.53
N THR A 180 -46.33 -52.60 -7.36
CA THR A 180 -47.62 -53.14 -7.78
C THR A 180 -48.04 -54.30 -6.86
N ASP A 181 -49.24 -54.23 -6.36
CA ASP A 181 -49.83 -55.37 -5.58
C ASP A 181 -49.98 -56.60 -6.43
N ALA A 182 -49.63 -57.76 -5.89
CA ALA A 182 -49.80 -59.05 -6.55
C ALA A 182 -50.31 -60.11 -5.53
N ASN A 183 -51.11 -61.05 -6.06
CA ASN A 183 -51.62 -62.18 -5.26
C ASN A 183 -51.12 -63.49 -5.86
N TYR A 184 -50.61 -64.37 -5.00
CA TYR A 184 -50.08 -65.69 -5.36
C TYR A 184 -50.71 -66.77 -4.50
N THR A 185 -50.86 -67.97 -5.08
CA THR A 185 -51.24 -69.18 -4.38
C THR A 185 -49.98 -69.92 -3.92
N VAL A 186 -50.09 -70.70 -2.85
CA VAL A 186 -48.93 -71.51 -2.37
C VAL A 186 -48.45 -72.41 -3.49
N GLY A 187 -47.16 -72.28 -3.85
CA GLY A 187 -46.52 -73.02 -4.91
C GLY A 187 -46.33 -72.25 -6.23
N ASP A 188 -46.95 -71.04 -6.34
CA ASP A 188 -46.73 -70.18 -7.51
C ASP A 188 -45.33 -69.56 -7.46
N SER A 189 -44.79 -69.28 -8.64
CA SER A 189 -43.57 -68.50 -8.81
C SER A 189 -43.91 -67.02 -8.72
N ALA A 190 -43.42 -66.32 -7.71
CA ALA A 190 -43.62 -64.89 -7.58
C ALA A 190 -42.80 -64.08 -8.62
N THR A 191 -43.38 -63.02 -9.11
CA THR A 191 -42.64 -62.03 -9.97
C THR A 191 -41.84 -61.12 -9.04
N ALA A 192 -40.61 -60.79 -9.42
CA ALA A 192 -39.75 -59.85 -8.70
C ALA A 192 -40.40 -58.47 -8.63
N LEU A 193 -40.36 -57.86 -7.45
CA LEU A 193 -40.69 -56.46 -7.26
C LEU A 193 -39.60 -55.59 -7.89
N ASN A 194 -39.97 -54.50 -8.52
CA ASN A 194 -39.04 -53.58 -9.12
C ASN A 194 -39.12 -52.22 -8.40
N GLY A 195 -38.05 -51.86 -7.72
CA GLY A 195 -37.89 -50.56 -7.01
C GLY A 195 -37.06 -49.54 -7.78
N GLU A 196 -36.80 -49.79 -9.07
CA GLU A 196 -35.97 -48.91 -9.90
C GLU A 196 -36.49 -47.47 -9.94
N THR A 197 -35.59 -46.50 -9.74
CA THR A 197 -35.91 -45.10 -9.75
C THR A 197 -34.72 -44.28 -10.23
N THR A 198 -34.90 -42.96 -10.42
CA THR A 198 -33.86 -42.03 -10.87
C THR A 198 -33.77 -40.85 -9.97
N ALA A 199 -32.57 -40.28 -9.85
CA ALA A 199 -32.36 -38.97 -9.24
C ALA A 199 -32.18 -37.90 -10.32
N ALA A 200 -32.83 -36.75 -10.14
CA ALA A 200 -32.82 -35.67 -11.15
C ALA A 200 -31.44 -35.01 -11.33
N ASP A 201 -30.55 -35.16 -10.38
CA ASP A 201 -29.17 -34.64 -10.38
C ASP A 201 -28.14 -35.64 -10.99
N GLY A 202 -28.61 -36.82 -11.43
CA GLY A 202 -27.74 -37.88 -11.94
C GLY A 202 -26.90 -38.60 -10.89
N GLY A 203 -27.21 -38.44 -9.60
CA GLY A 203 -26.54 -39.08 -8.48
C GLY A 203 -26.70 -40.60 -8.47
N GLU A 204 -25.81 -41.30 -7.77
CA GLU A 204 -25.90 -42.76 -7.58
C GLU A 204 -27.01 -43.09 -6.57
N ILE A 205 -27.83 -44.07 -6.90
CA ILE A 205 -28.94 -44.53 -6.07
C ILE A 205 -28.56 -45.86 -5.43
N THR A 206 -28.69 -45.94 -4.11
CA THR A 206 -28.55 -47.19 -3.36
C THR A 206 -29.93 -47.66 -2.88
N TYR A 207 -30.14 -48.96 -2.79
CA TYR A 207 -31.42 -49.59 -2.44
C TYR A 207 -31.27 -50.42 -1.18
N GLN A 208 -32.34 -50.47 -0.41
CA GLN A 208 -32.48 -51.38 0.69
C GLN A 208 -33.95 -51.78 0.85
N TRP A 209 -34.20 -53.06 0.85
CA TRP A 209 -35.55 -53.64 0.97
C TRP A 209 -35.93 -53.96 2.42
N TYR A 210 -37.22 -53.79 2.70
CA TYR A 210 -37.81 -54.07 4.00
C TYR A 210 -39.08 -54.89 3.80
N GLU A 211 -39.37 -55.86 4.70
CA GLU A 211 -40.62 -56.59 4.80
C GLU A 211 -41.53 -55.90 5.83
N ALA A 212 -42.70 -55.45 5.43
CA ALA A 212 -43.69 -54.80 6.31
C ALA A 212 -44.77 -55.82 6.69
N THR A 213 -45.27 -55.70 7.92
CA THR A 213 -46.34 -56.58 8.44
C THR A 213 -47.74 -56.12 8.01
N SER A 214 -47.88 -54.89 7.52
CA SER A 214 -49.12 -54.33 6.97
C SER A 214 -48.81 -53.22 5.98
N LYS A 215 -49.78 -52.78 5.19
CA LYS A 215 -49.62 -51.64 4.26
C LYS A 215 -49.28 -50.30 4.93
N ASP A 216 -49.65 -50.17 6.18
CA ASP A 216 -49.41 -48.95 6.98
C ASP A 216 -48.14 -49.01 7.85
N ASP A 217 -47.43 -50.13 7.78
CA ASP A 217 -46.21 -50.32 8.57
C ASP A 217 -45.02 -49.61 7.90
N GLN A 218 -44.60 -48.50 8.49
CA GLN A 218 -43.44 -47.71 8.04
C GLN A 218 -42.10 -48.18 8.57
N ASN A 219 -42.11 -49.22 9.47
CA ASN A 219 -40.94 -49.72 10.21
C ASN A 219 -40.66 -51.20 9.92
N GLY A 220 -40.81 -51.64 8.70
CA GLY A 220 -40.62 -53.00 8.30
C GLY A 220 -39.24 -53.58 8.71
N THR A 221 -39.16 -54.90 8.70
CA THR A 221 -37.92 -55.65 9.00
C THR A 221 -36.95 -55.57 7.82
N LEU A 222 -35.69 -55.23 8.09
CA LEU A 222 -34.64 -55.19 7.07
C LEU A 222 -34.44 -56.53 6.40
N LEU A 223 -34.43 -56.59 5.06
CA LEU A 223 -34.05 -57.76 4.30
C LEU A 223 -32.56 -57.66 3.96
N GLU A 224 -31.74 -58.38 4.78
CA GLU A 224 -30.30 -58.31 4.65
C GLU A 224 -29.83 -58.78 3.25
N GLY A 225 -28.85 -58.04 2.67
CA GLY A 225 -28.24 -58.34 1.40
C GLY A 225 -29.14 -58.04 0.16
N LYS A 226 -30.35 -57.50 0.35
CA LYS A 226 -31.25 -57.08 -0.74
C LYS A 226 -31.03 -55.60 -1.05
N THR A 227 -30.04 -55.30 -1.92
CA THR A 227 -29.55 -53.94 -2.25
C THR A 227 -29.67 -53.60 -3.76
N THR A 228 -30.30 -54.42 -4.55
CA THR A 228 -30.63 -54.16 -5.97
C THR A 228 -32.06 -53.63 -6.12
N PRO A 229 -32.38 -52.86 -7.17
CA PRO A 229 -33.71 -52.33 -7.44
C PRO A 229 -34.79 -53.37 -7.57
#